data_19d0400a0519d21b2eca42f47268bcd2
#
_entry.id   19d0400a0519d21b2eca42f47268bcd2
#
_cell.length_a   1.000
_cell.length_b   1.000
_cell.length_c   1.000
_cell.angle_alpha   90.00
_cell.angle_beta   90.00
_cell.angle_gamma   90.00
#
_symmetry.space_group_name_H-M   'P 1'
#
loop_
_entity.id
_entity.type
_entity.pdbx_description
1 polymer ?
#
loop_
_entity_poly.entity_id
_entity_poly.type
_entity_poly.pdbx_seq_one_letter_code
_entity_poly.pdbx_strand_id
1 'polypeptide(L)'
;MINNDVLRRLRYIFDLSDQRMIAVFAGAGWDATRGEISDWLKKDNDPAFQECADIELAAFLNGLINDKRGKREGPQAKPEARLSNNLIIMKLKIALNMKADD
;
A
#
# COMPACT_ATOMS: atom_id res chain seq x y z
N MET A 1 0.90 15.86 0.85
CA MET A 1 0.21 14.58 1.12
C MET A 1 1.22 13.59 1.66
N ILE A 2 0.98 13.05 2.83
CA ILE A 2 1.86 12.03 3.43
C ILE A 2 1.38 10.63 3.04
N ASN A 3 2.23 9.63 3.30
CA ASN A 3 1.93 8.23 2.96
C ASN A 3 0.61 7.75 3.58
N ASN A 4 0.31 8.20 4.79
CA ASN A 4 -0.93 7.85 5.47
C ASN A 4 -2.16 8.29 4.68
N ASP A 5 -2.09 9.47 4.05
CA ASP A 5 -3.20 9.97 3.22
C ASP A 5 -3.40 9.08 1.99
N VAL A 6 -2.31 8.66 1.38
CA VAL A 6 -2.36 7.74 0.22
C VAL A 6 -3.01 6.42 0.66
N LEU A 7 -2.58 5.88 1.79
CA LEU A 7 -3.11 4.62 2.30
C LEU A 7 -4.62 4.72 2.60
N ARG A 8 -5.06 5.82 3.24
CA ARG A 8 -6.48 6.05 3.52
C ARG A 8 -7.30 6.12 2.24
N ARG A 9 -6.79 6.83 1.23
CA ARG A 9 -7.49 6.98 -0.05
C ARG A 9 -7.62 5.64 -0.77
N LEU A 10 -6.57 4.84 -0.77
CA LEU A 10 -6.59 3.52 -1.40
C LEU A 10 -7.56 2.60 -0.69
N ARG A 11 -7.59 2.63 0.64
CA ARG A 11 -8.57 1.88 1.42
C ARG A 11 -10.00 2.24 1.02
N TYR A 12 -10.27 3.54 0.88
CA TYR A 12 -11.60 4.03 0.50
C TYR A 12 -11.95 3.65 -0.95
N ILE A 13 -11.03 3.90 -1.88
CA ILE A 13 -11.27 3.66 -3.32
C ILE A 13 -11.56 2.18 -3.58
N PHE A 14 -10.81 1.28 -2.95
CA PHE A 14 -10.97 -0.16 -3.16
C PHE A 14 -11.88 -0.82 -2.12
N ASP A 15 -12.46 -0.04 -1.22
CA ASP A 15 -13.39 -0.53 -0.19
C ASP A 15 -12.79 -1.69 0.61
N LEU A 16 -11.59 -1.48 1.15
CA LEU A 16 -10.84 -2.53 1.82
C LEU A 16 -11.17 -2.57 3.31
N SER A 17 -11.55 -3.74 3.80
CA SER A 17 -11.66 -4.00 5.24
C SER A 17 -10.26 -4.10 5.85
N ASP A 18 -10.19 -4.11 7.20
CA ASP A 18 -8.93 -4.31 7.89
C ASP A 18 -8.29 -5.64 7.50
N GLN A 19 -9.08 -6.70 7.36
CA GLN A 19 -8.57 -8.01 6.94
C GLN A 19 -8.03 -7.97 5.52
N ARG A 20 -8.69 -7.26 4.61
CA ARG A 20 -8.21 -7.12 3.23
C ARG A 20 -6.93 -6.30 3.18
N MET A 21 -6.81 -5.26 4.01
CA MET A 21 -5.57 -4.50 4.12
C MET A 21 -4.41 -5.40 4.53
N ILE A 22 -4.62 -6.23 5.55
CA ILE A 22 -3.61 -7.20 6.00
C ILE A 22 -3.25 -8.16 4.86
N ALA A 23 -4.24 -8.65 4.14
CA ALA A 23 -4.03 -9.59 3.03
C ALA A 23 -3.24 -8.95 1.88
N VAL A 24 -3.49 -7.66 1.59
CA VAL A 24 -2.74 -6.94 0.55
C VAL A 24 -1.27 -6.84 0.94
N PHE A 25 -0.96 -6.45 2.18
CA PHE A 25 0.43 -6.44 2.67
C PHE A 25 1.06 -7.84 2.59
N ALA A 26 0.32 -8.86 3.02
CA ALA A 26 0.81 -10.24 3.00
C ALA A 26 1.12 -10.71 1.58
N GLY A 27 0.38 -10.23 0.59
CA GLY A 27 0.63 -10.54 -0.82
C GLY A 27 1.98 -10.06 -1.32
N ALA A 28 2.57 -9.08 -0.64
CA ALA A 28 3.93 -8.61 -0.91
C ALA A 28 4.96 -9.21 0.05
N GLY A 29 4.56 -10.18 0.87
CA GLY A 29 5.43 -10.76 1.88
C GLY A 29 5.65 -9.87 3.10
N TRP A 30 4.79 -8.88 3.32
CA TRP A 30 4.90 -7.94 4.43
C TRP A 30 3.88 -8.29 5.50
N ASP A 31 4.38 -8.49 6.71
CA ASP A 31 3.56 -8.95 7.84
C ASP A 31 3.07 -7.77 8.67
N ALA A 32 2.05 -7.07 8.17
CA ALA A 32 1.45 -5.94 8.88
C ALA A 32 0.38 -6.44 9.86
N THR A 33 0.36 -5.88 11.06
CA THR A 33 -0.66 -6.22 12.05
C THR A 33 -1.84 -5.27 11.94
N ARG A 34 -2.98 -5.71 12.47
CA ARG A 34 -4.19 -4.90 12.53
C ARG A 34 -3.95 -3.60 13.31
N GLY A 35 -3.18 -3.69 14.40
CA GLY A 35 -2.86 -2.53 15.23
C GLY A 35 -2.02 -1.50 14.48
N GLU A 36 -1.02 -1.95 13.73
CA GLU A 36 -0.21 -1.06 12.91
C GLU A 36 -1.07 -0.34 11.87
N ILE A 37 -1.89 -1.08 11.15
CA ILE A 37 -2.77 -0.51 10.12
C ILE A 37 -3.74 0.50 10.75
N SER A 38 -4.33 0.14 11.88
CA SER A 38 -5.24 1.03 12.61
C SER A 38 -4.56 2.34 12.97
N ASP A 39 -3.30 2.28 13.44
CA ASP A 39 -2.55 3.49 13.85
C ASP A 39 -2.20 4.36 12.64
N TRP A 40 -1.88 3.75 11.49
CA TRP A 40 -1.62 4.50 10.27
C TRP A 40 -2.86 5.22 9.73
N LEU A 41 -4.04 4.70 10.01
CA LEU A 41 -5.31 5.23 9.49
C LEU A 41 -5.95 6.26 10.42
N LYS A 42 -5.39 6.49 11.60
CA LYS A 42 -5.88 7.49 12.55
C LYS A 42 -5.62 8.90 12.02
N LYS A 43 -6.32 9.87 12.59
CA LYS A 43 -6.10 11.29 12.26
C LYS A 43 -4.76 11.75 12.83
N ASP A 44 -4.16 12.73 12.18
CA ASP A 44 -2.85 13.28 12.54
C ASP A 44 -2.79 13.78 13.99
N ASN A 45 -3.91 14.26 14.52
CA ASN A 45 -3.98 14.79 15.89
C ASN A 45 -4.30 13.71 16.93
N ASP A 46 -4.46 12.47 16.52
CA ASP A 46 -4.70 11.36 17.45
C ASP A 46 -3.37 10.97 18.10
N PRO A 47 -3.31 10.86 19.46
CA PRO A 47 -2.07 10.46 20.13
C PRO A 47 -1.51 9.11 19.70
N ALA A 48 -2.34 8.22 19.20
CA ALA A 48 -1.92 6.89 18.73
C ALA A 48 -1.55 6.87 17.25
N PHE A 49 -1.66 8.00 16.54
CA PHE A 49 -1.28 8.08 15.13
C PHE A 49 0.18 7.71 14.95
N GLN A 50 0.44 6.87 13.94
CA GLN A 50 1.79 6.49 13.54
C GLN A 50 1.99 6.81 12.06
N GLU A 51 3.13 7.39 11.73
CA GLU A 51 3.47 7.68 10.34
C GLU A 51 3.79 6.40 9.59
N CYS A 52 3.18 6.25 8.41
CA CYS A 52 3.48 5.13 7.52
C CYS A 52 4.77 5.44 6.77
N ALA A 53 5.79 4.62 6.94
CA ALA A 53 7.07 4.81 6.27
C ALA A 53 6.96 4.46 4.78
N ASP A 54 7.87 5.02 3.97
CA ASP A 54 7.90 4.75 2.53
C ASP A 54 7.96 3.26 2.22
N ILE A 55 8.78 2.51 2.96
CA ILE A 55 8.90 1.06 2.74
C ILE A 55 7.59 0.33 3.01
N GLU A 56 6.81 0.81 3.98
CA GLU A 56 5.52 0.22 4.33
C GLU A 56 4.48 0.50 3.24
N LEU A 57 4.44 1.73 2.76
CA LEU A 57 3.56 2.06 1.63
C LEU A 57 3.99 1.32 0.35
N ALA A 58 5.29 1.20 0.11
CA ALA A 58 5.80 0.44 -1.03
C ALA A 58 5.37 -1.02 -0.98
N ALA A 59 5.41 -1.62 0.21
CA ALA A 59 4.94 -2.99 0.41
C ALA A 59 3.45 -3.11 0.10
N PHE A 60 2.64 -2.15 0.56
CA PHE A 60 1.21 -2.14 0.27
C PHE A 60 0.95 -2.04 -1.24
N LEU A 61 1.65 -1.14 -1.93
CA LEU A 61 1.48 -0.96 -3.36
C LEU A 61 1.91 -2.21 -4.14
N ASN A 62 3.01 -2.85 -3.73
CA ASN A 62 3.44 -4.11 -4.35
C ASN A 62 2.39 -5.22 -4.12
N GLY A 63 1.82 -5.27 -2.93
CA GLY A 63 0.74 -6.20 -2.62
C GLY A 63 -0.50 -5.94 -3.46
N LEU A 64 -0.83 -4.68 -3.67
CA LEU A 64 -1.97 -4.28 -4.49
C LEU A 64 -1.76 -4.71 -5.95
N ILE A 65 -0.54 -4.55 -6.48
CA ILE A 65 -0.19 -5.02 -7.81
C ILE A 65 -0.41 -6.53 -7.92
N ASN A 66 0.08 -7.28 -6.93
CA ASN A 66 -0.09 -8.74 -6.91
C ASN A 66 -1.56 -9.14 -6.82
N ASP A 67 -2.35 -8.41 -6.04
CA ASP A 67 -3.78 -8.69 -5.87
C ASP A 67 -4.55 -8.45 -7.18
N LYS A 68 -4.21 -7.38 -7.90
CA LYS A 68 -4.94 -6.99 -9.12
C LYS A 68 -4.45 -7.71 -10.37
N ARG A 69 -3.17 -8.04 -10.44
CA ARG A 69 -2.56 -8.63 -11.65
C ARG A 69 -2.15 -10.08 -11.48
N GLY A 70 -2.32 -10.64 -10.30
CA GLY A 70 -1.85 -11.98 -9.99
C GLY A 70 -0.42 -11.98 -9.47
N LYS A 71 -0.14 -12.88 -8.54
CA LYS A 71 1.16 -12.98 -7.89
C LYS A 71 2.20 -13.50 -8.87
N ARG A 72 3.35 -12.84 -8.93
CA ARG A 72 4.45 -13.27 -9.78
C ARG A 72 5.03 -14.58 -9.27
N GLU A 73 5.47 -15.42 -10.19
CA GLU A 73 6.25 -16.60 -9.84
C GLU A 73 7.66 -16.20 -9.42
N GLY A 74 8.23 -16.94 -8.48
CA GLY A 74 9.56 -16.69 -7.99
C GLY A 74 9.61 -15.63 -6.90
N PRO A 75 10.79 -15.08 -6.61
CA PRO A 75 10.95 -14.10 -5.53
C PRO A 75 10.12 -12.85 -5.78
N GLN A 76 9.49 -12.33 -4.73
CA GLN A 76 8.76 -11.08 -4.80
C GLN A 76 9.74 -9.90 -4.83
N ALA A 77 9.33 -8.82 -5.51
CA ALA A 77 10.11 -7.59 -5.51
C ALA A 77 10.20 -7.05 -4.08
N LYS A 78 11.39 -6.57 -3.70
CA LYS A 78 11.56 -5.93 -2.40
C LYS A 78 10.90 -4.56 -2.42
N PRO A 79 10.21 -4.16 -1.33
CA PRO A 79 9.65 -2.82 -1.27
C PRO A 79 10.78 -1.78 -1.22
N GLU A 80 10.58 -0.68 -1.92
CA GLU A 80 11.53 0.40 -1.96
C GLU A 80 11.62 1.08 -0.58
N ALA A 81 12.84 1.42 -0.15
CA ALA A 81 13.05 2.14 1.09
C ALA A 81 12.59 3.59 1.01
N ARG A 82 12.47 4.13 -0.19
CA ARG A 82 11.99 5.50 -0.45
C ARG A 82 11.03 5.50 -1.62
N LEU A 83 10.01 6.34 -1.53
CA LEU A 83 9.02 6.51 -2.59
C LEU A 83 8.98 7.97 -3.04
N SER A 84 8.96 8.18 -4.34
CA SER A 84 8.58 9.46 -4.93
C SER A 84 7.12 9.41 -5.35
N ASN A 85 6.51 10.58 -5.56
CA ASN A 85 5.14 10.63 -6.08
C ASN A 85 5.04 9.93 -7.44
N ASN A 86 6.06 10.09 -8.28
CA ASN A 86 6.08 9.43 -9.59
C ASN A 86 6.09 7.91 -9.47
N LEU A 87 6.85 7.38 -8.52
CA LEU A 87 6.91 5.94 -8.30
C LEU A 87 5.57 5.40 -7.77
N ILE A 88 4.94 6.14 -6.86
CA ILE A 88 3.60 5.78 -6.35
C ILE A 88 2.61 5.72 -7.51
N ILE A 89 2.58 6.76 -8.35
CA ILE A 89 1.67 6.82 -9.50
C ILE A 89 1.95 5.67 -10.46
N MET A 90 3.21 5.37 -10.74
CA MET A 90 3.60 4.27 -11.63
C MET A 90 3.08 2.94 -11.09
N LYS A 91 3.27 2.67 -9.80
CA LYS A 91 2.79 1.43 -9.19
C LYS A 91 1.27 1.31 -9.24
N LEU A 92 0.55 2.42 -9.03
CA LEU A 92 -0.91 2.42 -9.13
C LEU A 92 -1.37 2.13 -10.57
N LYS A 93 -0.70 2.71 -11.56
CA LYS A 93 -1.01 2.41 -12.96
C LYS A 93 -0.80 0.94 -13.29
N ILE A 94 0.28 0.36 -12.79
CA ILE A 94 0.53 -1.08 -12.97
C ILE A 94 -0.58 -1.91 -12.31
N ALA A 95 -0.94 -1.59 -11.07
CA ALA A 95 -1.98 -2.32 -10.35
C ALA A 95 -3.33 -2.25 -11.06
N LEU A 96 -3.65 -1.10 -11.64
CA LEU A 96 -4.91 -0.88 -12.35
C LEU A 96 -4.84 -1.27 -13.81
N ASN A 97 -3.70 -1.78 -14.28
CA ASN A 97 -3.49 -2.18 -15.68
C ASN A 97 -3.70 -1.01 -16.65
N MET A 98 -3.28 0.19 -16.24
CA MET A 98 -3.39 1.38 -17.09
C MET A 98 -2.14 1.56 -17.94
N LYS A 99 -2.32 2.00 -19.16
CA LYS A 99 -1.20 2.37 -20.04
C LYS A 99 -0.78 3.81 -19.77
N ALA A 100 0.46 4.15 -20.17
CA ALA A 100 1.02 5.48 -19.88
C ALA A 100 0.21 6.62 -20.51
N ASP A 101 -0.49 6.36 -21.60
CA ASP A 101 -1.27 7.35 -22.35
C ASP A 101 -2.77 7.31 -22.03
N ASP A 102 -3.18 6.52 -21.07
CA ASP A 102 -4.59 6.39 -20.68
C ASP A 102 -5.02 7.51 -19.74
#